data_cd913ed56bd336b8f7d443625f5e99d7
#
_entry.id   cd913ed56bd336b8f7d443625f5e99d7
#
_cell.length_a   1.000
_cell.length_b   1.000
_cell.length_c   1.000
_cell.angle_alpha   90.00
_cell.angle_beta   90.00
_cell.angle_gamma   90.00
#
_symmetry.space_group_name_H-M   'P 1'
#
loop_
_entity.id
_entity.type
_entity.pdbx_description
1 polymer ?
#
loop_
_entity_poly.entity_id
_entity_poly.type
_entity_poly.pdbx_seq_one_letter_code
_entity_poly.pdbx_strand_id
1 'polypeptide(L)'
;MEQHSLPGARFVDPKVLARIGNLELLAKTVVDGFINGLHRSAYFGASVDFAQHRGYMPGDDIRRVDWKLYARTDRYYLKEYEADTNANFSVILDISRSMDFASRGISKLEYGKYLGACLAYFAQKQRDRIGCVTFDNDIVTHIPPSAKHLERVLHTLDRAKPERKGDLKVPMQKMAEHFGRRGILVIISDWYESPEVIMDAVKPLRFRGNDLIVFHVLDPAEIDFNFTEAASFQDLETGEQIPVVPTALAAQYKSLVQEHVATLTSRFSQNRVDYTLVNTGTPLDYALFKYLSARQRLSRVR
;
A
#
# COMPACT_ATOMS: atom_id res chain seq x y z
N MET A 1 5.03 -2.18 22.38
CA MET A 1 5.22 -2.81 21.06
C MET A 1 6.68 -2.64 20.67
N GLU A 2 7.46 -3.70 20.73
CA GLU A 2 8.87 -3.67 20.35
C GLU A 2 9.02 -3.33 18.87
N GLN A 3 9.71 -2.23 18.59
CA GLN A 3 10.17 -1.89 17.26
C GLN A 3 11.20 -2.93 16.84
N HIS A 4 10.80 -3.93 16.09
CA HIS A 4 11.73 -4.83 15.42
C HIS A 4 12.41 -4.03 14.32
N SER A 5 13.55 -3.42 14.66
CA SER A 5 14.46 -2.82 13.69
C SER A 5 15.03 -3.93 12.80
N LEU A 6 14.64 -3.96 11.54
CA LEU A 6 15.29 -4.79 10.53
C LEU A 6 16.73 -4.32 10.38
N PRO A 7 17.75 -5.21 10.55
CA PRO A 7 19.14 -4.81 10.42
C PRO A 7 19.40 -4.38 8.95
N GLY A 8 19.78 -3.12 8.76
CA GLY A 8 20.21 -2.58 7.47
C GLY A 8 19.23 -1.67 6.74
N ALA A 9 17.97 -1.56 7.15
CA ALA A 9 17.05 -0.57 6.61
C ALA A 9 17.33 0.81 7.23
N ARG A 10 17.70 1.79 6.42
CA ARG A 10 17.68 3.20 6.83
C ARG A 10 16.24 3.66 6.72
N PHE A 11 15.55 3.69 7.86
CA PHE A 11 14.20 4.22 7.96
C PHE A 11 14.20 5.69 7.57
N VAL A 12 13.48 6.03 6.51
CA VAL A 12 13.31 7.43 6.14
C VAL A 12 12.03 7.93 6.81
N ASP A 13 12.19 8.83 7.77
CA ASP A 13 11.08 9.47 8.47
C ASP A 13 10.19 10.21 7.45
N PRO A 14 8.88 9.95 7.40
CA PRO A 14 7.95 10.65 6.52
C PRO A 14 8.05 12.18 6.61
N LYS A 15 8.35 12.73 7.79
CA LYS A 15 8.56 14.19 7.99
C LYS A 15 9.78 14.72 7.27
N VAL A 16 10.82 13.90 7.11
CA VAL A 16 12.01 14.27 6.33
C VAL A 16 11.69 14.20 4.85
N LEU A 17 10.91 13.20 4.45
CA LEU A 17 10.45 13.03 3.07
C LEU A 17 9.55 14.17 2.59
N ALA A 18 8.70 14.71 3.46
CA ALA A 18 7.83 15.86 3.16
C ALA A 18 8.62 17.12 2.73
N ARG A 19 9.91 17.21 3.05
CA ARG A 19 10.79 18.29 2.59
C ARG A 19 11.27 18.11 1.14
N ILE A 20 11.07 16.94 0.57
CA ILE A 20 11.38 16.67 -0.83
C ILE A 20 10.16 17.14 -1.64
N GLY A 21 10.20 18.33 -2.19
CA GLY A 21 9.09 18.92 -2.96
C GLY A 21 8.78 18.24 -4.31
N ASN A 22 9.24 16.99 -4.51
CA ASN A 22 9.04 16.21 -5.72
C ASN A 22 8.72 14.77 -5.37
N LEU A 23 7.46 14.36 -5.63
CA LEU A 23 6.94 13.03 -5.29
C LEU A 23 7.66 11.90 -6.03
N GLU A 24 8.12 12.13 -7.26
CA GLU A 24 8.87 11.14 -8.04
C GLU A 24 10.25 10.90 -7.42
N LEU A 25 10.97 11.97 -7.08
CA LEU A 25 12.27 11.87 -6.43
C LEU A 25 12.16 11.18 -5.06
N LEU A 26 11.10 11.49 -4.32
CA LEU A 26 10.79 10.84 -3.05
C LEU A 26 10.58 9.32 -3.25
N ALA A 27 9.69 8.94 -4.16
CA ALA A 27 9.39 7.54 -4.44
C ALA A 27 10.64 6.77 -4.88
N LYS A 28 11.43 7.35 -5.79
CA LYS A 28 12.69 6.79 -6.23
C LYS A 28 13.67 6.58 -5.08
N THR A 29 13.88 7.60 -4.25
CA THR A 29 14.85 7.57 -3.15
C THR A 29 14.47 6.50 -2.11
N VAL A 30 13.20 6.44 -1.74
CA VAL A 30 12.69 5.46 -0.76
C VAL A 30 12.81 4.04 -1.31
N VAL A 31 12.33 3.81 -2.53
CA VAL A 31 12.30 2.46 -3.12
C VAL A 31 13.72 1.97 -3.44
N ASP A 32 14.58 2.79 -4.02
CA ASP A 32 15.97 2.41 -4.31
C ASP A 32 16.76 2.16 -3.00
N GLY A 33 16.51 2.97 -1.97
CA GLY A 33 17.08 2.75 -0.64
C GLY A 33 16.57 1.46 0.01
N PHE A 34 15.29 1.17 -0.12
CA PHE A 34 14.65 -0.05 0.38
C PHE A 34 15.19 -1.30 -0.33
N ILE A 35 15.26 -1.31 -1.66
CA ILE A 35 15.81 -2.43 -2.45
C ILE A 35 17.28 -2.68 -2.08
N ASN A 36 18.11 -1.61 -2.03
CA ASN A 36 19.51 -1.72 -1.63
C ASN A 36 19.66 -2.20 -0.18
N GLY A 37 18.75 -1.84 0.71
CA GLY A 37 18.68 -2.34 2.08
C GLY A 37 18.37 -3.84 2.14
N LEU A 38 17.42 -4.30 1.34
CA LEU A 38 17.06 -5.73 1.22
C LEU A 38 18.24 -6.57 0.75
N HIS A 39 19.00 -6.11 -0.26
CA HIS A 39 20.19 -6.82 -0.76
C HIS A 39 21.32 -6.99 0.27
N ARG A 40 21.37 -6.12 1.27
CA ARG A 40 22.35 -6.20 2.37
C ARG A 40 21.86 -6.99 3.57
N SER A 41 20.59 -7.37 3.59
CA SER A 41 19.98 -8.12 4.69
C SER A 41 20.12 -9.62 4.43
N ALA A 42 20.71 -10.36 5.40
CA ALA A 42 20.81 -11.82 5.36
C ALA A 42 19.44 -12.53 5.34
N TYR A 43 18.34 -11.81 5.60
CA TYR A 43 16.97 -12.32 5.58
C TYR A 43 16.41 -12.51 4.17
N PHE A 44 16.93 -11.78 3.17
CA PHE A 44 16.52 -11.88 1.78
C PHE A 44 17.74 -12.19 0.91
N GLY A 45 18.25 -13.41 1.04
CA GLY A 45 19.31 -13.92 0.19
C GLY A 45 18.90 -14.20 -1.27
N ALA A 46 17.77 -13.68 -1.73
CA ALA A 46 17.31 -13.78 -3.10
C ALA A 46 17.29 -12.39 -3.74
N SER A 47 18.09 -12.18 -4.77
CA SER A 47 18.03 -11.03 -5.66
C SER A 47 16.62 -10.89 -6.23
N VAL A 48 16.09 -9.66 -6.27
CA VAL A 48 14.80 -9.36 -6.92
C VAL A 48 14.83 -9.67 -8.43
N ASP A 49 16.02 -9.80 -9.01
CA ASP A 49 16.23 -10.11 -10.44
C ASP A 49 16.64 -11.56 -10.72
N PHE A 50 16.92 -12.35 -9.67
CA PHE A 50 17.42 -13.71 -9.81
C PHE A 50 16.64 -14.65 -8.88
N ALA A 51 15.72 -15.45 -9.43
CA ALA A 51 14.88 -16.34 -8.64
C ALA A 51 15.65 -17.57 -8.13
N GLN A 52 16.25 -18.31 -9.00
CA GLN A 52 17.12 -19.47 -8.65
C GLN A 52 17.77 -20.10 -9.89
N HIS A 53 18.79 -20.93 -9.63
CA HIS A 53 19.28 -21.86 -10.64
C HIS A 53 18.51 -23.18 -10.53
N ARG A 54 17.78 -23.54 -11.57
CA ARG A 54 17.17 -24.86 -11.71
C ARG A 54 18.05 -25.75 -12.57
N GLY A 55 18.22 -26.99 -12.18
CA GLY A 55 18.90 -27.96 -13.04
C GLY A 55 18.20 -28.09 -14.40
N TYR A 56 18.97 -28.13 -15.47
CA TYR A 56 18.49 -28.37 -16.83
C TYR A 56 17.77 -29.71 -16.92
N MET A 57 16.61 -29.73 -17.58
CA MET A 57 15.90 -30.96 -17.94
C MET A 57 15.80 -31.06 -19.47
N PRO A 58 15.86 -32.29 -20.06
CA PRO A 58 15.66 -32.47 -21.49
C PRO A 58 14.34 -31.84 -21.95
N GLY A 59 14.43 -30.92 -22.94
CA GLY A 59 13.30 -30.13 -23.42
C GLY A 59 13.31 -28.65 -23.02
N ASP A 60 14.20 -28.26 -22.10
CA ASP A 60 14.38 -26.85 -21.73
C ASP A 60 15.13 -26.07 -22.82
N ASP A 61 14.85 -24.77 -22.93
CA ASP A 61 15.54 -23.88 -23.88
C ASP A 61 17.01 -23.65 -23.49
N ILE A 62 17.93 -24.16 -24.30
CA ILE A 62 19.39 -24.10 -24.10
C ILE A 62 19.90 -22.65 -24.00
N ARG A 63 19.19 -21.67 -24.58
CA ARG A 63 19.55 -20.24 -24.50
C ARG A 63 19.48 -19.66 -23.09
N ARG A 64 18.74 -20.33 -22.20
CA ARG A 64 18.59 -19.95 -20.78
C ARG A 64 19.63 -20.56 -19.87
N VAL A 65 20.54 -21.39 -20.39
CA VAL A 65 21.62 -22.02 -19.62
C VAL A 65 22.62 -20.97 -19.14
N ASP A 66 22.94 -21.00 -17.83
CA ASP A 66 24.01 -20.18 -17.28
C ASP A 66 25.38 -20.78 -17.60
N TRP A 67 25.94 -20.37 -18.73
CA TRP A 67 27.24 -20.82 -19.20
C TRP A 67 28.39 -20.43 -18.25
N LYS A 68 28.25 -19.36 -17.44
CA LYS A 68 29.23 -18.97 -16.43
C LYS A 68 29.23 -19.94 -15.23
N LEU A 69 28.04 -20.38 -14.84
CA LEU A 69 27.89 -21.36 -13.76
C LEU A 69 28.32 -22.76 -14.26
N TYR A 70 27.96 -23.12 -15.48
CA TYR A 70 28.42 -24.36 -16.13
C TYR A 70 29.97 -24.47 -16.12
N ALA A 71 30.66 -23.39 -16.51
CA ALA A 71 32.12 -23.34 -16.54
C ALA A 71 32.77 -23.53 -15.14
N ARG A 72 32.04 -23.37 -14.05
CA ARG A 72 32.53 -23.52 -12.67
C ARG A 72 32.14 -24.84 -12.03
N THR A 73 30.98 -25.39 -12.43
CA THR A 73 30.35 -26.52 -11.72
C THR A 73 30.24 -27.78 -12.57
N ASP A 74 30.50 -27.67 -13.86
CA ASP A 74 30.31 -28.71 -14.89
C ASP A 74 28.88 -29.31 -14.90
N ARG A 75 27.89 -28.51 -14.45
CA ARG A 75 26.49 -28.88 -14.42
C ARG A 75 25.64 -27.78 -15.14
N TYR A 76 24.69 -28.28 -15.94
CA TYR A 76 23.76 -27.35 -16.65
C TYR A 76 22.71 -26.83 -15.70
N TYR A 77 22.68 -25.51 -15.50
CA TYR A 77 21.67 -24.79 -14.75
C TYR A 77 21.01 -23.75 -15.65
N LEU A 78 19.70 -23.66 -15.55
CA LEU A 78 18.92 -22.59 -16.16
C LEU A 78 18.82 -21.43 -15.17
N LYS A 79 18.98 -20.22 -15.70
CA LYS A 79 18.56 -19.01 -14.95
C LYS A 79 17.05 -18.94 -14.98
N GLU A 80 16.42 -19.24 -13.86
CA GLU A 80 15.04 -18.87 -13.65
C GLU A 80 15.03 -17.43 -13.17
N TYR A 81 14.51 -16.54 -14.00
CA TYR A 81 14.15 -15.20 -13.60
C TYR A 81 12.77 -15.27 -12.99
N GLU A 82 12.49 -14.51 -11.93
CA GLU A 82 11.11 -14.26 -11.54
C GLU A 82 10.37 -13.79 -12.80
N ALA A 83 9.33 -14.51 -13.18
CA ALA A 83 8.58 -14.21 -14.38
C ALA A 83 8.16 -12.74 -14.34
N ASP A 84 8.53 -11.96 -15.35
CA ASP A 84 7.99 -10.62 -15.59
C ASP A 84 6.46 -10.73 -15.46
N THR A 85 5.90 -10.32 -14.34
CA THR A 85 4.50 -10.62 -14.04
C THR A 85 3.58 -9.85 -14.97
N ASN A 86 4.04 -8.75 -15.58
CA ASN A 86 3.23 -7.86 -16.42
C ASN A 86 1.82 -7.67 -15.89
N ALA A 87 1.69 -7.74 -14.55
CA ALA A 87 0.41 -7.67 -13.88
C ALA A 87 -0.18 -6.25 -14.03
N ASN A 88 -1.49 -6.15 -14.03
CA ASN A 88 -2.13 -4.87 -13.86
C ASN A 88 -2.05 -4.50 -12.36
N PHE A 89 -1.43 -3.39 -12.06
CA PHE A 89 -1.28 -2.85 -10.71
C PHE A 89 -1.98 -1.49 -10.64
N SER A 90 -2.86 -1.31 -9.67
CA SER A 90 -3.56 -0.03 -9.49
C SER A 90 -3.51 0.43 -8.06
N VAL A 91 -3.08 1.67 -7.87
CA VAL A 91 -3.22 2.40 -6.61
C VAL A 91 -4.61 3.02 -6.56
N ILE A 92 -5.34 2.75 -5.50
CA ILE A 92 -6.67 3.31 -5.22
C ILE A 92 -6.53 4.14 -3.95
N LEU A 93 -6.55 5.46 -4.09
CA LEU A 93 -6.32 6.40 -3.01
C LEU A 93 -7.61 7.14 -2.65
N ASP A 94 -7.99 7.02 -1.39
CA ASP A 94 -9.04 7.83 -0.78
C ASP A 94 -8.54 9.27 -0.60
N ILE A 95 -9.32 10.21 -1.11
CA ILE A 95 -9.06 11.66 -1.01
C ILE A 95 -10.21 12.39 -0.32
N SER A 96 -10.99 11.70 0.51
CA SER A 96 -12.03 12.29 1.34
C SER A 96 -11.46 13.30 2.34
N ARG A 97 -12.34 14.14 2.89
CA ARG A 97 -11.92 15.15 3.87
C ARG A 97 -11.33 14.58 5.14
N SER A 98 -11.78 13.41 5.57
CA SER A 98 -11.23 12.73 6.73
C SER A 98 -9.72 12.44 6.58
N MET A 99 -9.26 12.22 5.35
CA MET A 99 -7.85 11.99 5.03
C MET A 99 -6.95 13.23 5.23
N ASP A 100 -7.51 14.43 5.38
CA ASP A 100 -6.74 15.67 5.65
C ASP A 100 -6.27 15.81 7.10
N PHE A 101 -6.73 14.94 7.99
CA PHE A 101 -6.36 15.01 9.39
C PHE A 101 -4.85 14.76 9.60
N ALA A 102 -4.24 15.63 10.43
CA ALA A 102 -2.84 15.57 10.81
C ALA A 102 -2.63 16.07 12.25
N SER A 103 -2.10 15.24 13.12
CA SER A 103 -1.67 15.66 14.48
C SER A 103 -0.18 16.01 14.56
N ARG A 104 0.63 15.53 13.63
CA ARG A 104 2.11 15.63 13.69
C ARG A 104 2.75 16.18 12.41
N GLY A 105 2.05 16.97 11.64
CA GLY A 105 2.58 17.72 10.49
C GLY A 105 2.58 16.99 9.15
N ILE A 106 2.09 15.74 9.09
CA ILE A 106 1.80 15.01 7.85
C ILE A 106 0.40 14.48 7.94
N SER A 107 -0.46 14.82 6.96
CA SER A 107 -1.82 14.29 6.91
C SER A 107 -1.86 12.83 6.46
N LYS A 108 -2.97 12.15 6.74
CA LYS A 108 -3.22 10.81 6.23
C LYS A 108 -3.15 10.79 4.70
N LEU A 109 -3.69 11.84 4.06
CA LEU A 109 -3.62 11.99 2.61
C LEU A 109 -2.18 12.11 2.10
N GLU A 110 -1.35 12.97 2.70
CA GLU A 110 0.05 13.10 2.30
C GLU A 110 0.81 11.80 2.46
N TYR A 111 0.62 11.11 3.59
CA TYR A 111 1.19 9.78 3.79
C TYR A 111 0.70 8.79 2.73
N GLY A 112 -0.60 8.79 2.43
CA GLY A 112 -1.21 7.96 1.38
C GLY A 112 -0.62 8.23 -0.02
N LYS A 113 -0.36 9.50 -0.37
CA LYS A 113 0.31 9.89 -1.62
C LYS A 113 1.73 9.34 -1.68
N TYR A 114 2.51 9.48 -0.61
CA TYR A 114 3.88 8.98 -0.55
C TYR A 114 3.92 7.46 -0.67
N LEU A 115 3.06 6.77 0.06
CA LEU A 115 2.92 5.32 -0.02
C LEU A 115 2.50 4.87 -1.42
N GLY A 116 1.46 5.47 -1.98
CA GLY A 116 0.96 5.16 -3.32
C GLY A 116 2.03 5.38 -4.41
N ALA A 117 2.78 6.48 -4.32
CA ALA A 117 3.88 6.78 -5.24
C ALA A 117 5.02 5.76 -5.14
N CYS A 118 5.42 5.39 -3.91
CA CYS A 118 6.45 4.37 -3.69
C CYS A 118 6.01 3.00 -4.24
N LEU A 119 4.75 2.61 -4.02
CA LEU A 119 4.21 1.34 -4.51
C LEU A 119 4.10 1.31 -6.04
N ALA A 120 3.65 2.42 -6.66
CA ALA A 120 3.59 2.55 -8.12
C ALA A 120 4.99 2.47 -8.76
N TYR A 121 5.96 3.19 -8.20
CA TYR A 121 7.35 3.16 -8.66
C TYR A 121 7.98 1.77 -8.48
N PHE A 122 7.72 1.11 -7.34
CA PHE A 122 8.19 -0.24 -7.08
C PHE A 122 7.59 -1.25 -8.08
N ALA A 123 6.27 -1.18 -8.34
CA ALA A 123 5.61 -2.06 -9.30
C ALA A 123 6.12 -1.83 -10.73
N GLN A 124 6.43 -0.57 -11.12
CA GLN A 124 7.07 -0.31 -12.41
C GLN A 124 8.46 -0.97 -12.53
N LYS A 125 9.24 -0.96 -11.46
CA LYS A 125 10.54 -1.66 -11.42
C LYS A 125 10.37 -3.17 -11.70
N GLN A 126 9.23 -3.73 -11.33
CA GLN A 126 8.86 -5.13 -11.61
C GLN A 126 8.18 -5.31 -12.97
N ARG A 127 8.19 -4.28 -13.84
CA ARG A 127 7.58 -4.26 -15.19
C ARG A 127 6.06 -4.44 -15.18
N ASP A 128 5.38 -4.13 -14.09
CA ASP A 128 3.93 -4.11 -14.03
C ASP A 128 3.35 -2.91 -14.79
N ARG A 129 2.08 -3.04 -15.19
CA ARG A 129 1.30 -1.96 -15.79
C ARG A 129 0.65 -1.14 -14.68
N ILE A 130 1.00 0.13 -14.57
CA ILE A 130 0.60 1.00 -13.49
C ILE A 130 -0.66 1.78 -13.83
N GLY A 131 -1.64 1.73 -12.94
CA GLY A 131 -2.86 2.52 -12.96
C GLY A 131 -3.09 3.22 -11.62
N CYS A 132 -4.04 4.14 -11.59
CA CYS A 132 -4.44 4.87 -10.39
C CYS A 132 -5.92 5.21 -10.43
N VAL A 133 -6.56 5.15 -9.27
CA VAL A 133 -7.87 5.73 -9.02
C VAL A 133 -7.77 6.60 -7.78
N THR A 134 -8.29 7.82 -7.87
CA THR A 134 -8.58 8.64 -6.68
C THR A 134 -10.08 8.76 -6.52
N PHE A 135 -10.56 8.67 -5.29
CA PHE A 135 -11.99 8.72 -5.00
C PHE A 135 -12.28 9.48 -3.71
N ASP A 136 -13.47 10.06 -3.64
CA ASP A 136 -14.10 10.60 -2.45
C ASP A 136 -15.51 9.97 -2.32
N ASN A 137 -16.58 10.70 -2.57
CA ASN A 137 -17.95 10.15 -2.69
C ASN A 137 -18.22 9.57 -4.09
N ASP A 138 -17.30 9.77 -5.04
CA ASP A 138 -17.30 9.18 -6.38
C ASP A 138 -15.87 8.99 -6.88
N ILE A 139 -15.70 8.41 -8.07
CA ILE A 139 -14.40 8.37 -8.74
C ILE A 139 -14.06 9.77 -9.24
N VAL A 140 -12.97 10.34 -8.71
CA VAL A 140 -12.46 11.66 -9.12
C VAL A 140 -11.55 11.53 -10.34
N THR A 141 -10.62 10.57 -10.30
CA THR A 141 -9.71 10.29 -11.42
C THR A 141 -9.56 8.80 -11.62
N HIS A 142 -9.53 8.37 -12.87
CA HIS A 142 -9.22 6.99 -13.25
C HIS A 142 -8.17 6.95 -14.34
N ILE A 143 -7.01 6.36 -14.04
CA ILE A 143 -5.94 6.08 -14.98
C ILE A 143 -5.86 4.57 -15.14
N PRO A 144 -6.19 4.00 -16.30
CA PRO A 144 -6.13 2.57 -16.54
C PRO A 144 -4.67 2.06 -16.49
N PRO A 145 -4.43 0.79 -16.10
CA PRO A 145 -3.09 0.23 -16.04
C PRO A 145 -2.35 0.22 -17.38
N SER A 146 -1.15 0.79 -17.42
CA SER A 146 -0.25 0.80 -18.59
C SER A 146 1.21 0.90 -18.15
N ALA A 147 2.14 0.32 -18.91
CA ALA A 147 3.57 0.42 -18.68
C ALA A 147 4.12 1.87 -18.79
N LYS A 148 3.37 2.76 -19.43
CA LYS A 148 3.78 4.18 -19.67
C LYS A 148 3.09 5.18 -18.73
N HIS A 149 2.30 4.73 -17.78
CA HIS A 149 1.45 5.63 -16.99
C HIS A 149 2.04 6.06 -15.65
N LEU A 150 3.26 5.64 -15.27
CA LEU A 150 3.83 6.01 -13.97
C LEU A 150 3.84 7.53 -13.75
N GLU A 151 4.37 8.29 -14.68
CA GLU A 151 4.47 9.76 -14.58
C GLU A 151 3.08 10.40 -14.38
N ARG A 152 2.09 9.94 -15.15
CA ARG A 152 0.70 10.41 -14.99
C ARG A 152 0.12 10.06 -13.62
N VAL A 153 0.42 8.85 -13.13
CA VAL A 153 -0.02 8.40 -11.80
C VAL A 153 0.62 9.24 -10.71
N LEU A 154 1.93 9.45 -10.76
CA LEU A 154 2.65 10.29 -9.80
C LEU A 154 2.11 11.73 -9.78
N HIS A 155 1.87 12.30 -10.96
CA HIS A 155 1.29 13.64 -11.08
C HIS A 155 -0.14 13.73 -10.52
N THR A 156 -0.96 12.68 -10.72
CA THR A 156 -2.31 12.62 -10.17
C THR A 156 -2.29 12.52 -8.65
N LEU A 157 -1.41 11.67 -8.09
CA LEU A 157 -1.24 11.56 -6.65
C LEU A 157 -0.75 12.87 -6.03
N ASP A 158 0.21 13.54 -6.66
CA ASP A 158 0.76 14.82 -6.18
C ASP A 158 -0.32 15.90 -6.08
N ARG A 159 -1.19 15.98 -7.09
CA ARG A 159 -2.27 16.98 -7.17
C ARG A 159 -3.54 16.62 -6.40
N ALA A 160 -3.64 15.42 -5.85
CA ALA A 160 -4.82 15.01 -5.12
C ALA A 160 -5.06 15.92 -3.89
N LYS A 161 -6.30 16.37 -3.71
CA LYS A 161 -6.71 17.26 -2.62
C LYS A 161 -7.98 16.74 -1.95
N PRO A 162 -8.11 16.92 -0.62
CA PRO A 162 -9.29 16.49 0.11
C PRO A 162 -10.39 17.56 -0.05
N GLU A 163 -11.36 17.35 -0.92
CA GLU A 163 -12.38 18.37 -1.19
C GLU A 163 -13.77 17.99 -0.67
N ARG A 164 -14.13 16.71 -0.72
CA ARG A 164 -15.49 16.23 -0.47
C ARG A 164 -15.56 15.20 0.64
N LYS A 165 -16.78 15.01 1.15
CA LYS A 165 -17.09 13.91 2.04
C LYS A 165 -16.83 12.56 1.36
N GLY A 166 -16.33 11.58 2.15
CA GLY A 166 -16.12 10.22 1.67
C GLY A 166 -17.41 9.40 1.58
N ASP A 167 -17.44 8.45 0.65
CA ASP A 167 -18.38 7.35 0.57
C ASP A 167 -17.65 6.18 -0.10
N LEU A 168 -17.66 5.02 0.52
CA LEU A 168 -16.98 3.84 -0.05
C LEU A 168 -17.85 3.08 -1.03
N LYS A 169 -19.17 3.12 -0.87
CA LYS A 169 -20.08 2.24 -1.61
C LYS A 169 -20.12 2.56 -3.10
N VAL A 170 -20.36 3.83 -3.45
CA VAL A 170 -20.51 4.25 -4.84
C VAL A 170 -19.21 4.07 -5.64
N PRO A 171 -18.05 4.61 -5.21
CA PRO A 171 -16.82 4.47 -5.97
C PRO A 171 -16.35 3.02 -6.07
N MET A 172 -16.46 2.20 -5.02
CA MET A 172 -16.06 0.79 -5.07
C MET A 172 -16.94 -0.03 -6.02
N GLN A 173 -18.25 0.24 -6.06
CA GLN A 173 -19.16 -0.41 -7.00
C GLN A 173 -18.79 -0.04 -8.45
N LYS A 174 -18.60 1.23 -8.75
CA LYS A 174 -18.15 1.70 -10.07
C LYS A 174 -16.79 1.09 -10.45
N MET A 175 -15.84 1.04 -9.52
CA MET A 175 -14.55 0.39 -9.76
C MET A 175 -14.71 -1.10 -10.08
N ALA A 176 -15.60 -1.82 -9.38
CA ALA A 176 -15.86 -3.22 -9.68
C ALA A 176 -16.38 -3.43 -11.11
N GLU A 177 -17.09 -2.47 -11.68
CA GLU A 177 -17.52 -2.52 -13.09
C GLU A 177 -16.38 -2.25 -14.08
N HIS A 178 -15.46 -1.33 -13.73
CA HIS A 178 -14.36 -0.91 -14.62
C HIS A 178 -13.17 -1.88 -14.62
N PHE A 179 -12.87 -2.54 -13.49
CA PHE A 179 -11.76 -3.49 -13.40
C PHE A 179 -12.13 -4.87 -13.95
N GLY A 180 -12.19 -4.97 -15.28
CA GLY A 180 -12.56 -6.21 -15.99
C GLY A 180 -11.44 -7.26 -16.13
N ARG A 181 -10.19 -6.93 -15.82
CA ARG A 181 -9.03 -7.83 -15.90
C ARG A 181 -8.41 -8.04 -14.54
N ARG A 182 -8.00 -9.28 -14.27
CA ARG A 182 -7.24 -9.61 -13.04
C ARG A 182 -6.05 -8.67 -12.86
N GLY A 183 -5.93 -8.15 -11.64
CA GLY A 183 -4.85 -7.24 -11.26
C GLY A 183 -4.62 -7.25 -9.76
N ILE A 184 -3.61 -6.51 -9.34
CA ILE A 184 -3.33 -6.19 -7.95
C ILE A 184 -3.91 -4.80 -7.69
N LEU A 185 -4.85 -4.70 -6.78
CA LEU A 185 -5.45 -3.45 -6.36
C LEU A 185 -4.98 -3.11 -4.95
N VAL A 186 -4.30 -2.00 -4.80
CA VAL A 186 -3.85 -1.50 -3.50
C VAL A 186 -4.74 -0.34 -3.10
N ILE A 187 -5.51 -0.51 -2.03
CA ILE A 187 -6.46 0.49 -1.54
C ILE A 187 -5.88 1.15 -0.29
N ILE A 188 -5.82 2.47 -0.29
CA ILE A 188 -5.28 3.29 0.78
C ILE A 188 -6.39 4.24 1.26
N SER A 189 -6.85 4.06 2.50
CA SER A 189 -7.95 4.83 3.11
C SER A 189 -7.87 4.75 4.63
N ASP A 190 -8.60 5.58 5.33
CA ASP A 190 -8.76 5.53 6.80
C ASP A 190 -9.90 4.63 7.29
N TRP A 191 -10.75 4.14 6.39
CA TRP A 191 -11.75 3.10 6.63
C TRP A 191 -12.70 3.39 7.81
N TYR A 192 -13.18 4.61 7.95
CA TYR A 192 -14.05 5.01 9.06
C TYR A 192 -15.51 4.54 8.97
N GLU A 193 -15.89 3.90 7.88
CA GLU A 193 -17.21 3.30 7.75
C GLU A 193 -17.37 2.06 8.65
N SER A 194 -18.63 1.63 8.85
CA SER A 194 -18.86 0.37 9.57
C SER A 194 -18.22 -0.83 8.85
N PRO A 195 -17.73 -1.84 9.58
CA PRO A 195 -17.12 -3.01 8.97
C PRO A 195 -18.00 -3.73 7.95
N GLU A 196 -19.33 -3.67 8.11
CA GLU A 196 -20.32 -4.23 7.17
C GLU A 196 -20.26 -3.48 5.84
N VAL A 197 -20.36 -2.15 5.87
CA VAL A 197 -20.31 -1.29 4.68
C VAL A 197 -18.99 -1.46 3.93
N ILE A 198 -17.87 -1.48 4.66
CA ILE A 198 -16.54 -1.71 4.10
C ILE A 198 -16.46 -3.03 3.35
N MET A 199 -16.91 -4.11 3.99
CA MET A 199 -16.85 -5.44 3.37
C MET A 199 -17.76 -5.56 2.15
N ASP A 200 -18.95 -4.98 2.19
CA ASP A 200 -19.88 -4.99 1.06
C ASP A 200 -19.35 -4.17 -0.12
N ALA A 201 -18.61 -3.09 0.16
CA ALA A 201 -17.96 -2.28 -0.86
C ALA A 201 -16.75 -2.99 -1.51
N VAL A 202 -15.95 -3.73 -0.73
CA VAL A 202 -14.69 -4.33 -1.20
C VAL A 202 -14.87 -5.72 -1.82
N LYS A 203 -15.82 -6.53 -1.35
CA LYS A 203 -16.07 -7.89 -1.85
C LYS A 203 -16.25 -7.98 -3.38
N PRO A 204 -17.01 -7.08 -4.05
CA PRO A 204 -17.17 -7.14 -5.50
C PRO A 204 -15.85 -7.06 -6.28
N LEU A 205 -14.89 -6.25 -5.81
CA LEU A 205 -13.56 -6.16 -6.41
C LEU A 205 -12.81 -7.49 -6.32
N ARG A 206 -12.93 -8.18 -5.20
CA ARG A 206 -12.32 -9.51 -4.99
C ARG A 206 -12.96 -10.60 -5.84
N PHE A 207 -14.28 -10.61 -5.95
CA PHE A 207 -15.02 -11.58 -6.76
C PHE A 207 -14.69 -11.49 -8.27
N ARG A 208 -14.27 -10.33 -8.76
CA ARG A 208 -13.74 -10.16 -10.12
C ARG A 208 -12.37 -10.79 -10.32
N GLY A 209 -11.80 -11.41 -9.30
CA GLY A 209 -10.53 -12.13 -9.36
C GLY A 209 -9.30 -11.23 -9.15
N ASN A 210 -9.49 -10.01 -8.65
CA ASN A 210 -8.37 -9.15 -8.27
C ASN A 210 -7.76 -9.59 -6.95
N ASP A 211 -6.46 -9.40 -6.81
CA ASP A 211 -5.74 -9.53 -5.55
C ASP A 211 -5.78 -8.18 -4.84
N LEU A 212 -6.34 -8.17 -3.62
CA LEU A 212 -6.54 -6.94 -2.86
C LEU A 212 -5.53 -6.82 -1.73
N ILE A 213 -4.89 -5.66 -1.65
CA ILE A 213 -4.01 -5.26 -0.57
C ILE A 213 -4.55 -3.94 -0.01
N VAL A 214 -4.86 -3.94 1.27
CA VAL A 214 -5.50 -2.81 1.95
C VAL A 214 -4.53 -2.20 2.95
N PHE A 215 -4.26 -0.92 2.80
CA PHE A 215 -3.60 -0.10 3.79
C PHE A 215 -4.62 0.76 4.52
N HIS A 216 -4.74 0.51 5.82
CA HIS A 216 -5.54 1.33 6.73
C HIS A 216 -4.63 2.39 7.33
N VAL A 217 -4.81 3.64 6.94
CA VAL A 217 -3.95 4.76 7.37
C VAL A 217 -4.65 5.54 8.47
N LEU A 218 -4.04 5.58 9.66
CA LEU A 218 -4.53 6.37 10.79
C LEU A 218 -3.44 7.36 11.25
N ASP A 219 -3.88 8.46 11.84
CA ASP A 219 -2.97 9.36 12.54
C ASP A 219 -2.65 8.81 13.95
N PRO A 220 -1.44 9.00 14.49
CA PRO A 220 -1.13 8.59 15.86
C PRO A 220 -2.10 9.11 16.92
N ALA A 221 -2.66 10.31 16.75
CA ALA A 221 -3.65 10.84 17.68
C ALA A 221 -5.00 10.12 17.59
N GLU A 222 -5.36 9.57 16.44
CA GLU A 222 -6.56 8.74 16.28
C GLU A 222 -6.40 7.36 16.93
N ILE A 223 -5.17 6.84 17.00
CA ILE A 223 -4.89 5.55 17.65
C ILE A 223 -4.76 5.73 19.17
N ASP A 224 -3.97 6.73 19.59
CA ASP A 224 -3.56 6.90 20.97
C ASP A 224 -4.47 7.83 21.78
N PHE A 225 -5.28 8.65 21.09
CA PHE A 225 -6.16 9.68 21.69
C PHE A 225 -5.45 10.51 22.76
N ASN A 226 -4.29 11.04 22.44
CA ASN A 226 -3.42 11.75 23.39
C ASN A 226 -3.80 13.24 23.53
N PHE A 227 -5.09 13.55 23.60
CA PHE A 227 -5.61 14.88 23.89
C PHE A 227 -5.79 15.04 25.40
N THR A 228 -5.26 16.13 25.96
CA THR A 228 -5.28 16.38 27.41
C THR A 228 -6.22 17.50 27.80
N GLU A 229 -6.46 18.46 26.91
CA GLU A 229 -7.27 19.64 27.17
C GLU A 229 -8.68 19.48 26.60
N ALA A 230 -9.66 20.04 27.31
CA ALA A 230 -11.02 20.11 26.78
C ALA A 230 -11.04 20.97 25.51
N ALA A 231 -11.58 20.42 24.43
CA ALA A 231 -11.59 21.05 23.14
C ALA A 231 -12.91 20.75 22.39
N SER A 232 -13.23 21.59 21.42
CA SER A 232 -14.28 21.30 20.47
C SER A 232 -13.70 20.50 19.33
N PHE A 233 -14.13 19.24 19.18
CA PHE A 233 -13.74 18.37 18.07
C PHE A 233 -14.67 18.64 16.90
N GLN A 234 -14.10 18.89 15.75
CA GLN A 234 -14.86 19.09 14.53
C GLN A 234 -14.77 17.83 13.65
N ASP A 235 -15.93 17.32 13.28
CA ASP A 235 -16.02 16.29 12.25
C ASP A 235 -15.64 16.91 10.90
N LEU A 236 -14.57 16.42 10.27
CA LEU A 236 -14.07 16.92 8.99
C LEU A 236 -15.04 16.64 7.83
N GLU A 237 -15.89 15.61 7.95
CA GLU A 237 -16.86 15.23 6.92
C GLU A 237 -18.13 16.08 6.96
N THR A 238 -18.67 16.31 8.16
CA THR A 238 -19.94 17.03 8.35
C THR A 238 -19.76 18.48 8.75
N GLY A 239 -18.60 18.84 9.32
CA GLY A 239 -18.33 20.14 9.94
C GLY A 239 -18.98 20.33 11.31
N GLU A 240 -19.66 19.32 11.86
CA GLU A 240 -20.27 19.34 13.17
C GLU A 240 -19.22 19.46 14.27
N GLN A 241 -19.50 20.29 15.28
CA GLN A 241 -18.59 20.46 16.42
C GLN A 241 -19.18 19.84 17.67
N ILE A 242 -18.39 19.00 18.32
CA ILE A 242 -18.78 18.32 19.55
C ILE A 242 -17.80 18.75 20.67
N PRO A 243 -18.28 19.34 21.76
CA PRO A 243 -17.44 19.61 22.92
C PRO A 243 -17.05 18.28 23.59
N VAL A 244 -15.75 18.05 23.74
CA VAL A 244 -15.20 16.81 24.28
C VAL A 244 -14.33 17.10 25.47
N VAL A 245 -14.49 16.30 26.54
CA VAL A 245 -13.54 16.20 27.64
C VAL A 245 -12.72 14.92 27.39
N PRO A 246 -11.51 15.04 26.83
CA PRO A 246 -10.77 13.88 26.31
C PRO A 246 -10.46 12.84 27.38
N THR A 247 -10.14 13.28 28.59
CA THR A 247 -9.81 12.38 29.71
C THR A 247 -10.94 11.43 30.09
N ALA A 248 -12.19 11.85 29.92
CA ALA A 248 -13.36 11.01 30.20
C ALA A 248 -13.65 9.98 29.10
N LEU A 249 -13.31 10.31 27.85
CA LEU A 249 -13.64 9.49 26.68
C LEU A 249 -12.48 8.64 26.17
N ALA A 250 -11.23 8.93 26.56
CA ALA A 250 -10.04 8.30 26.02
C ALA A 250 -10.05 6.76 26.06
N ALA A 251 -10.47 6.20 27.20
CA ALA A 251 -10.50 4.74 27.38
C ALA A 251 -11.55 4.08 26.47
N GLN A 252 -12.75 4.67 26.40
CA GLN A 252 -13.83 4.16 25.54
C GLN A 252 -13.46 4.30 24.06
N TYR A 253 -12.93 5.45 23.64
CA TYR A 253 -12.51 5.69 22.25
C TYR A 253 -11.43 4.69 21.82
N LYS A 254 -10.38 4.51 22.64
CA LYS A 254 -9.32 3.53 22.33
C LYS A 254 -9.88 2.12 22.18
N SER A 255 -10.81 1.72 23.02
CA SER A 255 -11.46 0.41 22.93
C SER A 255 -12.21 0.27 21.62
N LEU A 256 -12.98 1.28 21.20
CA LEU A 256 -13.73 1.28 19.94
C LEU A 256 -12.81 1.21 18.71
N VAL A 257 -11.72 1.98 18.69
CA VAL A 257 -10.74 1.94 17.61
C VAL A 257 -10.06 0.56 17.53
N GLN A 258 -9.67 -0.01 18.68
CA GLN A 258 -9.06 -1.34 18.74
C GLN A 258 -10.02 -2.42 18.25
N GLU A 259 -11.28 -2.36 18.66
CA GLU A 259 -12.33 -3.28 18.22
C GLU A 259 -12.58 -3.17 16.71
N HIS A 260 -12.66 -1.95 16.19
CA HIS A 260 -12.81 -1.70 14.75
C HIS A 260 -11.65 -2.29 13.94
N VAL A 261 -10.40 -2.00 14.34
CA VAL A 261 -9.20 -2.54 13.69
C VAL A 261 -9.14 -4.07 13.77
N ALA A 262 -9.46 -4.65 14.93
CA ALA A 262 -9.49 -6.10 15.11
C ALA A 262 -10.56 -6.77 14.24
N THR A 263 -11.75 -6.17 14.16
CA THR A 263 -12.85 -6.63 13.34
C THR A 263 -12.50 -6.58 11.85
N LEU A 264 -11.94 -5.46 11.37
CA LEU A 264 -11.47 -5.34 9.99
C LEU A 264 -10.36 -6.35 9.67
N THR A 265 -9.39 -6.52 10.56
CA THR A 265 -8.30 -7.51 10.40
C THR A 265 -8.86 -8.91 10.20
N SER A 266 -9.82 -9.31 11.03
CA SER A 266 -10.48 -10.62 10.94
C SER A 266 -11.26 -10.79 9.64
N ARG A 267 -12.12 -9.80 9.32
CA ARG A 267 -12.99 -9.86 8.12
C ARG A 267 -12.20 -9.84 6.82
N PHE A 268 -11.17 -9.01 6.69
CA PHE A 268 -10.30 -8.99 5.52
C PHE A 268 -9.54 -10.30 5.36
N SER A 269 -8.99 -10.85 6.44
CA SER A 269 -8.30 -12.15 6.44
C SER A 269 -9.22 -13.28 5.96
N GLN A 270 -10.46 -13.35 6.47
CA GLN A 270 -11.46 -14.34 6.05
C GLN A 270 -11.81 -14.25 4.56
N ASN A 271 -11.74 -13.04 3.99
CA ASN A 271 -12.00 -12.80 2.57
C ASN A 271 -10.73 -12.83 1.69
N ARG A 272 -9.60 -13.30 2.23
CA ARG A 272 -8.31 -13.38 1.53
C ARG A 272 -7.86 -12.03 0.97
N VAL A 273 -8.05 -10.98 1.74
CA VAL A 273 -7.56 -9.62 1.49
C VAL A 273 -6.41 -9.36 2.44
N ASP A 274 -5.27 -8.94 1.89
CA ASP A 274 -4.11 -8.56 2.70
C ASP A 274 -4.35 -7.19 3.32
N TYR A 275 -4.49 -7.16 4.64
CA TYR A 275 -4.75 -5.93 5.40
C TYR A 275 -3.52 -5.54 6.23
N THR A 276 -3.20 -4.26 6.22
CA THR A 276 -2.11 -3.69 7.01
C THR A 276 -2.52 -2.34 7.59
N LEU A 277 -2.54 -2.24 8.93
CA LEU A 277 -2.65 -0.97 9.62
C LEU A 277 -1.29 -0.26 9.60
N VAL A 278 -1.29 0.99 9.17
CA VAL A 278 -0.14 1.91 9.24
C VAL A 278 -0.59 3.23 9.87
N ASN A 279 0.31 3.89 10.59
CA ASN A 279 0.05 5.25 11.03
C ASN A 279 0.98 6.24 10.32
N THR A 280 0.61 7.52 10.28
CA THR A 280 1.37 8.56 9.58
C THR A 280 2.78 8.79 10.13
N GLY A 281 3.10 8.28 11.32
CA GLY A 281 4.43 8.27 11.91
C GLY A 281 5.26 7.03 11.54
N THR A 282 4.65 6.03 10.88
CA THR A 282 5.36 4.80 10.48
C THR A 282 6.22 5.05 9.24
N PRO A 283 7.51 4.65 9.26
CA PRO A 283 8.35 4.74 8.07
C PRO A 283 7.77 3.98 6.87
N LEU A 284 7.91 4.53 5.66
CA LEU A 284 7.32 3.97 4.45
C LEU A 284 7.89 2.60 4.06
N ASP A 285 9.13 2.32 4.41
CA ASP A 285 9.77 1.02 4.16
C ASP A 285 9.08 -0.13 4.88
N TYR A 286 8.48 0.11 6.05
CA TYR A 286 7.65 -0.87 6.72
C TYR A 286 6.42 -1.26 5.88
N ALA A 287 5.71 -0.28 5.33
CA ALA A 287 4.56 -0.50 4.46
C ALA A 287 4.97 -1.22 3.16
N LEU A 288 6.11 -0.85 2.57
CA LEU A 288 6.69 -1.52 1.40
C LEU A 288 7.05 -2.99 1.71
N PHE A 289 7.62 -3.25 2.88
CA PHE A 289 7.92 -4.62 3.32
C PHE A 289 6.64 -5.47 3.45
N LYS A 290 5.59 -4.91 4.04
CA LYS A 290 4.29 -5.58 4.14
C LYS A 290 3.69 -5.86 2.77
N TYR A 291 3.77 -4.91 1.84
CA TYR A 291 3.35 -5.11 0.45
C TYR A 291 4.11 -6.26 -0.23
N LEU A 292 5.45 -6.30 -0.10
CA LEU A 292 6.25 -7.39 -0.67
C LEU A 292 5.86 -8.74 -0.10
N SER A 293 5.67 -8.82 1.21
CA SER A 293 5.29 -10.06 1.89
C SER A 293 3.91 -10.55 1.42
N ALA A 294 2.97 -9.64 1.19
CA ALA A 294 1.67 -9.95 0.60
C ALA A 294 1.83 -10.47 -0.83
N ARG A 295 2.59 -9.75 -1.66
CA ARG A 295 2.81 -10.12 -3.06
C ARG A 295 3.48 -11.48 -3.24
N GLN A 296 4.47 -11.82 -2.41
CA GLN A 296 5.12 -13.14 -2.43
C GLN A 296 4.13 -14.28 -2.13
N ARG A 297 3.18 -14.06 -1.22
CA ARG A 297 2.11 -15.03 -0.96
C ARG A 297 1.22 -15.23 -2.19
N LEU A 298 0.84 -14.14 -2.86
CA LEU A 298 0.01 -14.18 -4.06
C LEU A 298 0.69 -14.88 -5.23
N SER A 299 2.00 -14.75 -5.39
CA SER A 299 2.78 -15.42 -6.45
C SER A 299 2.95 -16.93 -6.24
N ARG A 300 2.98 -17.40 -4.98
CA ARG A 300 3.11 -18.83 -4.64
C ARG A 300 1.82 -19.64 -4.80
N VAL A 301 0.68 -18.97 -4.86
CA VAL A 301 -0.65 -19.62 -4.97
C VAL A 301 -1.08 -19.78 -6.44
N ARG A 302 -0.30 -19.24 -7.37
CA ARG A 302 -0.48 -19.41 -8.81
C ARG A 302 0.48 -20.47 -9.35
#